data_043820a61d1711c594e83a0053ea9117
#
_entry.id   043820a61d1711c594e83a0053ea9117
#
_cell.length_a   1.000
_cell.length_b   1.000
_cell.length_c   1.000
_cell.angle_alpha   90.00
_cell.angle_beta   90.00
_cell.angle_gamma   90.00
#
_symmetry.space_group_name_H-M   'P 1'
#
loop_
_entity.id
_entity.type
_entity.pdbx_description
1 polymer ?
#
loop_
_entity_poly.entity_id
_entity_poly.type
_entity_poly.pdbx_seq_one_letter_code
_entity_poly.pdbx_strand_id
1 'polypeptide(L)'
;MSQHQVILSLGSNQGNRLETIQSCIDLIHNEVATVVKVSKIYETPAWGFESEPFYNAAILIHTSKSAQKILKQVLKVEKKLGRVRSKDSGYQARIIDVDIIAFDEEIISTETLQVPHPLMQNRKFVLQPMMDLGLNWEHPTLKKSIAQLLLQTEDKSEIKAVHSIISPIEKLQLQQFNYIAIEGNIGAGKTTLSTKLAEDCNAKLVLERFADNPFLPKFYKDQSRYAFPLEMSFLADRYQQLSDDLAQFDLFKDFVVADYHIFKSLIFAKVTLQEDEFRLYKT
;
A
#
# COMPACT_ATOMS: atom_id res chain seq x y z
N MET A 1 -12.77 -6.79 -3.43
CA MET A 1 -12.10 -6.95 -4.76
C MET A 1 -10.68 -7.39 -4.46
N SER A 2 -10.14 -8.35 -5.19
CA SER A 2 -8.74 -8.77 -5.04
C SER A 2 -7.82 -7.59 -5.32
N GLN A 3 -6.85 -7.36 -4.46
CA GLN A 3 -5.86 -6.30 -4.60
C GLN A 3 -4.60 -6.92 -5.18
N HIS A 4 -4.14 -6.41 -6.31
CA HIS A 4 -2.93 -6.87 -6.99
C HIS A 4 -1.71 -6.12 -6.48
N GLN A 5 -0.58 -6.80 -6.41
CA GLN A 5 0.75 -6.25 -6.14
C GLN A 5 1.50 -6.10 -7.47
N VAL A 6 1.93 -4.88 -7.79
CA VAL A 6 2.64 -4.61 -9.04
C VAL A 6 3.98 -3.95 -8.74
N ILE A 7 5.05 -4.52 -9.27
CA ILE A 7 6.40 -3.95 -9.15
C ILE A 7 6.67 -3.14 -10.41
N LEU A 8 6.99 -1.86 -10.22
CA LEU A 8 7.40 -0.96 -11.30
C LEU A 8 8.88 -0.60 -11.14
N SER A 9 9.61 -0.55 -12.25
CA SER A 9 10.95 0.03 -12.34
C SER A 9 10.87 1.43 -12.93
N LEU A 10 11.57 2.37 -12.32
CA LEU A 10 11.66 3.76 -12.74
C LEU A 10 13.09 4.07 -13.15
N GLY A 11 13.29 4.73 -14.30
CA GLY A 11 14.60 5.14 -14.78
C GLY A 11 14.58 6.55 -15.34
N SER A 12 15.59 7.37 -15.00
CA SER A 12 15.74 8.75 -15.50
C SER A 12 17.22 9.08 -15.71
N ASN A 13 17.57 9.68 -16.87
CA ASN A 13 18.94 10.16 -17.12
C ASN A 13 19.01 11.54 -17.78
N GLN A 14 17.91 12.30 -17.78
CA GLN A 14 17.88 13.66 -18.29
C GLN A 14 17.31 14.64 -17.26
N GLY A 15 17.79 15.86 -17.26
CA GLY A 15 17.30 16.94 -16.40
C GLY A 15 17.57 16.69 -14.91
N ASN A 16 16.68 17.16 -14.05
CA ASN A 16 16.72 16.87 -12.62
C ASN A 16 16.19 15.47 -12.33
N ARG A 17 17.06 14.45 -12.47
CA ARG A 17 16.73 13.03 -12.35
C ARG A 17 16.03 12.69 -11.03
N LEU A 18 16.49 13.27 -9.89
CA LEU A 18 15.93 13.03 -8.58
C LEU A 18 14.50 13.56 -8.45
N GLU A 19 14.28 14.81 -8.83
CA GLU A 19 12.98 15.44 -8.81
C GLU A 19 11.99 14.75 -9.77
N THR A 20 12.49 14.33 -10.92
CA THR A 20 11.68 13.60 -11.92
C THR A 20 11.17 12.27 -11.37
N ILE A 21 12.04 11.47 -10.71
CA ILE A 21 11.65 10.20 -10.10
C ILE A 21 10.66 10.44 -8.95
N GLN A 22 10.91 11.44 -8.08
CA GLN A 22 9.98 11.77 -7.00
C GLN A 22 8.61 12.20 -7.54
N SER A 23 8.58 13.07 -8.54
CA SER A 23 7.34 13.51 -9.19
C SER A 23 6.60 12.36 -9.87
N CYS A 24 7.34 11.41 -10.45
CA CYS A 24 6.77 10.20 -11.03
C CYS A 24 6.07 9.34 -9.96
N ILE A 25 6.71 9.12 -8.82
CA ILE A 25 6.16 8.37 -7.70
C ILE A 25 4.89 9.05 -7.18
N ASP A 26 4.92 10.37 -6.97
CA ASP A 26 3.78 11.15 -6.48
C ASP A 26 2.60 11.11 -7.49
N LEU A 27 2.87 11.22 -8.80
CA LEU A 27 1.84 11.09 -9.83
C LEU A 27 1.26 9.67 -9.90
N ILE A 28 2.10 8.63 -9.79
CA ILE A 28 1.62 7.23 -9.76
C ILE A 28 0.72 7.04 -8.55
N HIS A 29 1.12 7.51 -7.37
CA HIS A 29 0.32 7.40 -6.15
C HIS A 29 -1.06 8.06 -6.30
N ASN A 30 -1.09 9.26 -6.82
CA ASN A 30 -2.32 10.07 -6.89
C ASN A 30 -3.26 9.65 -8.04
N GLU A 31 -2.73 9.17 -9.18
CA GLU A 31 -3.53 8.98 -10.38
C GLU A 31 -3.63 7.52 -10.85
N VAL A 32 -2.69 6.68 -10.45
CA VAL A 32 -2.60 5.31 -10.94
C VAL A 32 -3.01 4.31 -9.86
N ALA A 33 -2.26 4.24 -8.77
CA ALA A 33 -2.46 3.26 -7.70
C ALA A 33 -1.67 3.65 -6.45
N THR A 34 -2.03 3.10 -5.29
CA THR A 34 -1.33 3.36 -4.03
C THR A 34 0.11 2.86 -4.10
N VAL A 35 1.09 3.75 -3.97
CA VAL A 35 2.50 3.37 -3.81
C VAL A 35 2.75 3.03 -2.35
N VAL A 36 3.04 1.76 -2.06
CA VAL A 36 3.19 1.24 -0.69
C VAL A 36 4.64 1.12 -0.26
N LYS A 37 5.56 0.83 -1.20
CA LYS A 37 6.99 0.76 -0.91
C LYS A 37 7.78 1.43 -2.03
N VAL A 38 8.93 1.99 -1.66
CA VAL A 38 9.91 2.57 -2.58
C VAL A 38 11.31 2.09 -2.22
N SER A 39 12.17 1.89 -3.22
CA SER A 39 13.58 1.58 -3.03
C SER A 39 14.39 2.85 -2.80
N LYS A 40 15.66 2.69 -2.45
CA LYS A 40 16.66 3.74 -2.68
C LYS A 40 16.79 4.06 -4.16
N ILE A 41 17.37 5.23 -4.47
CA ILE A 41 17.79 5.56 -5.84
C ILE A 41 19.21 5.07 -6.04
N TYR A 42 19.41 4.38 -7.16
CA TYR A 42 20.69 3.85 -7.58
C TYR A 42 21.15 4.56 -8.84
N GLU A 43 22.41 5.02 -8.83
CA GLU A 43 23.09 5.49 -10.03
C GLU A 43 23.77 4.32 -10.73
N THR A 44 23.56 4.22 -12.04
CA THR A 44 24.17 3.20 -12.91
C THR A 44 24.60 3.82 -14.23
N PRO A 45 25.65 3.31 -14.89
CA PRO A 45 25.95 3.71 -16.25
C PRO A 45 24.79 3.39 -17.20
N ALA A 46 24.71 4.09 -18.32
CA ALA A 46 23.75 3.77 -19.37
C ALA A 46 24.03 2.36 -19.91
N TRP A 47 22.96 1.56 -20.07
CA TRP A 47 23.08 0.18 -20.50
C TRP A 47 22.89 0.04 -22.01
N GLY A 48 23.94 -0.37 -22.75
CA GLY A 48 23.89 -0.64 -24.19
C GLY A 48 24.06 0.60 -25.10
N PHE A 49 24.35 1.78 -24.56
CA PHE A 49 24.66 3.00 -25.33
C PHE A 49 25.41 4.03 -24.48
N GLU A 50 26.09 4.97 -25.13
CA GLU A 50 26.77 6.08 -24.45
C GLU A 50 25.78 7.19 -24.09
N SER A 51 25.66 7.48 -22.79
CA SER A 51 24.80 8.55 -22.28
C SER A 51 25.16 8.87 -20.83
N GLU A 52 24.57 9.94 -20.29
CA GLU A 52 24.64 10.25 -18.86
C GLU A 52 24.12 9.08 -18.01
N PRO A 53 24.68 8.88 -16.82
CA PRO A 53 24.25 7.84 -15.90
C PRO A 53 22.77 7.94 -15.55
N PHE A 54 22.12 6.79 -15.39
CA PHE A 54 20.73 6.70 -14.96
C PHE A 54 20.60 6.75 -13.43
N TYR A 55 19.53 7.37 -12.96
CA TYR A 55 18.95 7.09 -11.67
C TYR A 55 17.85 6.05 -11.85
N ASN A 56 17.95 4.96 -11.08
CA ASN A 56 16.99 3.87 -11.11
C ASN A 56 16.40 3.64 -9.73
N ALA A 57 15.09 3.33 -9.69
CA ALA A 57 14.38 2.97 -8.48
C ALA A 57 13.34 1.90 -8.79
N ALA A 58 12.88 1.18 -7.78
CA ALA A 58 11.73 0.29 -7.86
C ALA A 58 10.66 0.75 -6.87
N ILE A 59 9.41 0.57 -7.25
CA ILE A 59 8.27 0.82 -6.38
C ILE A 59 7.31 -0.36 -6.40
N LEU A 60 6.66 -0.61 -5.25
CA LEU A 60 5.53 -1.51 -5.14
C LEU A 60 4.25 -0.70 -5.10
N ILE A 61 3.30 -1.03 -5.94
CA ILE A 61 1.96 -0.46 -5.92
C ILE A 61 0.91 -1.52 -5.63
N HIS A 62 -0.15 -1.12 -4.93
CA HIS A 62 -1.36 -1.91 -4.73
C HIS A 62 -2.50 -1.38 -5.58
N THR A 63 -3.23 -2.27 -6.27
CA THR A 63 -4.29 -1.86 -7.21
C THR A 63 -5.34 -2.95 -7.41
N SER A 64 -6.58 -2.55 -7.71
CA SER A 64 -7.63 -3.43 -8.23
C SER A 64 -7.75 -3.40 -9.77
N LYS A 65 -6.80 -2.73 -10.45
CA LYS A 65 -6.83 -2.54 -11.91
C LYS A 65 -6.04 -3.65 -12.59
N SER A 66 -6.44 -4.02 -13.81
CA SER A 66 -5.68 -4.96 -14.64
C SER A 66 -4.33 -4.39 -15.11
N ALA A 67 -3.39 -5.27 -15.43
CA ALA A 67 -2.05 -4.91 -15.90
C ALA A 67 -2.08 -3.99 -17.14
N GLN A 68 -2.99 -4.23 -18.10
CA GLN A 68 -3.15 -3.37 -19.28
C GLN A 68 -3.64 -1.97 -18.91
N LYS A 69 -4.50 -1.85 -17.89
CA LYS A 69 -4.96 -0.55 -17.42
C LYS A 69 -3.84 0.21 -16.72
N ILE A 70 -3.00 -0.48 -15.94
CA ILE A 70 -1.80 0.10 -15.33
C ILE A 70 -0.84 0.58 -16.42
N LEU A 71 -0.53 -0.25 -17.43
CA LEU A 71 0.32 0.14 -18.55
C LEU A 71 -0.14 1.44 -19.19
N LYS A 72 -1.44 1.53 -19.53
CA LYS A 72 -1.99 2.75 -20.14
C LYS A 72 -1.86 3.98 -19.24
N GLN A 73 -1.94 3.81 -17.92
CA GLN A 73 -1.83 4.92 -16.98
C GLN A 73 -0.38 5.35 -16.74
N VAL A 74 0.57 4.43 -16.61
CA VAL A 74 1.99 4.80 -16.47
C VAL A 74 2.53 5.49 -17.71
N LEU A 75 2.08 5.09 -18.92
CA LEU A 75 2.41 5.79 -20.17
C LEU A 75 1.88 7.24 -20.20
N LYS A 76 0.73 7.51 -19.57
CA LYS A 76 0.23 8.88 -19.41
C LYS A 76 1.08 9.68 -18.42
N VAL A 77 1.53 9.05 -17.31
CA VAL A 77 2.44 9.69 -16.35
C VAL A 77 3.75 10.07 -17.02
N GLU A 78 4.37 9.16 -17.78
CA GLU A 78 5.58 9.47 -18.56
C GLU A 78 5.38 10.69 -19.47
N LYS A 79 4.26 10.72 -20.21
CA LYS A 79 3.93 11.85 -21.10
C LYS A 79 3.75 13.16 -20.32
N LYS A 80 3.10 13.13 -19.15
CA LYS A 80 2.94 14.31 -18.27
C LYS A 80 4.29 14.87 -17.80
N LEU A 81 5.26 13.99 -17.56
CA LEU A 81 6.62 14.36 -17.17
C LEU A 81 7.51 14.75 -18.34
N GLY A 82 6.97 14.86 -19.56
CA GLY A 82 7.68 15.38 -20.72
C GLY A 82 8.35 14.31 -21.58
N ARG A 83 8.12 13.00 -21.34
CA ARG A 83 8.67 11.96 -22.22
C ARG A 83 8.06 12.05 -23.63
N VAL A 84 8.93 12.22 -24.62
CA VAL A 84 8.59 12.14 -26.04
C VAL A 84 9.16 10.82 -26.57
N ARG A 85 8.30 9.97 -27.12
CA ARG A 85 8.73 8.71 -27.76
C ARG A 85 9.10 9.01 -29.21
N SER A 86 10.36 8.77 -29.57
CA SER A 86 10.79 8.83 -30.97
C SER A 86 10.34 7.56 -31.73
N LYS A 87 10.30 7.65 -33.04
CA LYS A 87 10.02 6.49 -33.92
C LYS A 87 11.26 5.61 -34.14
N ASP A 88 12.44 6.08 -33.71
CA ASP A 88 13.69 5.36 -33.92
C ASP A 88 13.79 4.20 -32.93
N SER A 89 14.12 3.02 -33.42
CA SER A 89 14.33 1.81 -32.63
C SER A 89 15.72 1.86 -31.99
N GLY A 90 15.79 2.04 -30.65
CA GLY A 90 17.05 1.99 -29.91
C GLY A 90 16.91 2.55 -28.50
N TYR A 91 17.91 2.23 -27.66
CA TYR A 91 18.03 2.83 -26.34
C TYR A 91 18.41 4.31 -26.48
N GLN A 92 17.65 5.18 -25.84
CA GLN A 92 17.87 6.63 -25.87
C GLN A 92 17.83 7.20 -24.47
N ALA A 93 18.48 8.35 -24.30
CA ALA A 93 18.34 9.15 -23.10
C ALA A 93 16.89 9.61 -22.92
N ARG A 94 16.38 9.54 -21.68
CA ARG A 94 14.97 9.82 -21.41
C ARG A 94 14.74 10.51 -20.07
N ILE A 95 13.79 11.41 -20.04
CA ILE A 95 13.39 12.11 -18.81
C ILE A 95 12.92 11.09 -17.77
N ILE A 96 12.04 10.17 -18.15
CA ILE A 96 11.52 9.10 -17.27
C ILE A 96 11.15 7.88 -18.10
N ASP A 97 11.35 6.71 -17.53
CA ASP A 97 10.89 5.42 -18.03
C ASP A 97 10.19 4.67 -16.89
N VAL A 98 9.05 4.05 -17.17
CA VAL A 98 8.28 3.28 -16.18
C VAL A 98 7.94 1.94 -16.77
N ASP A 99 8.63 0.90 -16.33
CA ASP A 99 8.40 -0.48 -16.76
C ASP A 99 7.62 -1.28 -15.70
N ILE A 100 6.64 -2.06 -16.14
CA ILE A 100 5.97 -3.06 -15.28
C ILE A 100 6.87 -4.29 -15.24
N ILE A 101 7.43 -4.57 -14.08
CA ILE A 101 8.37 -5.68 -13.87
C ILE A 101 7.63 -6.96 -13.49
N ALA A 102 6.70 -6.88 -12.56
CA ALA A 102 5.91 -8.00 -12.10
C ALA A 102 4.48 -7.54 -11.78
N PHE A 103 3.52 -8.45 -11.94
CA PHE A 103 2.12 -8.27 -11.58
C PHE A 103 1.67 -9.54 -10.84
N ASP A 104 1.62 -9.50 -9.52
CA ASP A 104 1.52 -10.68 -8.65
C ASP A 104 2.55 -11.76 -9.07
N GLU A 105 2.11 -12.99 -9.24
CA GLU A 105 2.87 -14.11 -9.82
C GLU A 105 2.41 -14.44 -11.24
N GLU A 106 1.67 -13.52 -11.89
CA GLU A 106 1.08 -13.77 -13.20
C GLU A 106 2.13 -13.76 -14.32
N ILE A 107 1.89 -14.59 -15.34
CA ILE A 107 2.61 -14.58 -16.61
C ILE A 107 1.69 -13.99 -17.65
N ILE A 108 2.02 -12.78 -18.11
CA ILE A 108 1.25 -12.05 -19.13
C ILE A 108 2.12 -11.95 -20.38
N SER A 109 1.59 -12.39 -21.52
CA SER A 109 2.28 -12.28 -22.81
C SER A 109 1.27 -11.77 -23.86
N THR A 110 1.35 -10.46 -24.13
CA THR A 110 0.56 -9.79 -25.17
C THR A 110 1.50 -9.01 -26.08
N GLU A 111 1.01 -8.51 -27.19
CA GLU A 111 1.80 -7.66 -28.11
C GLU A 111 2.36 -6.39 -27.42
N THR A 112 1.67 -5.88 -26.41
CA THR A 112 2.02 -4.60 -25.77
C THR A 112 2.60 -4.74 -24.36
N LEU A 113 2.49 -5.92 -23.73
CA LEU A 113 2.90 -6.14 -22.36
C LEU A 113 3.37 -7.56 -22.14
N GLN A 114 4.58 -7.70 -21.62
CA GLN A 114 5.15 -8.97 -21.15
C GLN A 114 5.50 -8.83 -19.65
N VAL A 115 4.97 -9.72 -18.82
CA VAL A 115 5.20 -9.77 -17.37
C VAL A 115 5.43 -11.24 -16.96
N PRO A 116 6.45 -11.56 -16.19
CA PRO A 116 7.55 -10.69 -15.76
C PRO A 116 8.28 -10.05 -16.94
N HIS A 117 8.85 -8.86 -16.73
CA HIS A 117 9.58 -8.16 -17.79
C HIS A 117 10.72 -9.04 -18.34
N PRO A 118 10.78 -9.31 -19.66
CA PRO A 118 11.59 -10.40 -20.24
C PRO A 118 13.10 -10.28 -20.02
N LEU A 119 13.62 -9.09 -19.71
CA LEU A 119 15.04 -8.85 -19.47
C LEU A 119 15.37 -8.53 -18.01
N MET A 120 14.41 -8.63 -17.08
CA MET A 120 14.64 -8.19 -15.70
C MET A 120 15.78 -8.97 -15.01
N GLN A 121 15.87 -10.27 -15.26
CA GLN A 121 16.87 -11.16 -14.65
C GLN A 121 18.32 -10.85 -15.06
N ASN A 122 18.49 -10.14 -16.18
CA ASN A 122 19.80 -9.77 -16.74
C ASN A 122 20.19 -8.32 -16.39
N ARG A 123 19.39 -7.60 -15.59
CA ARG A 123 19.55 -6.18 -15.34
C ARG A 123 19.71 -5.90 -13.86
N LYS A 124 20.94 -5.66 -13.43
CA LYS A 124 21.26 -5.36 -12.04
C LYS A 124 20.56 -4.07 -11.57
N PHE A 125 20.40 -3.09 -12.45
CA PHE A 125 19.71 -1.83 -12.16
C PHE A 125 18.19 -1.99 -11.92
N VAL A 126 17.60 -3.15 -12.27
CA VAL A 126 16.24 -3.53 -11.91
C VAL A 126 16.24 -4.35 -10.62
N LEU A 127 17.08 -5.39 -10.55
CA LEU A 127 17.09 -6.35 -9.45
C LEU A 127 17.53 -5.72 -8.12
N GLN A 128 18.54 -4.85 -8.13
CA GLN A 128 19.04 -4.25 -6.90
C GLN A 128 18.01 -3.33 -6.22
N PRO A 129 17.31 -2.41 -6.94
CA PRO A 129 16.20 -1.68 -6.34
C PRO A 129 15.05 -2.58 -5.87
N MET A 130 14.75 -3.67 -6.57
CA MET A 130 13.71 -4.63 -6.14
C MET A 130 14.04 -5.29 -4.81
N MET A 131 15.32 -5.54 -4.50
CA MET A 131 15.74 -6.09 -3.20
C MET A 131 15.37 -5.18 -2.03
N ASP A 132 15.46 -3.85 -2.21
CA ASP A 132 15.12 -2.89 -1.17
C ASP A 132 13.63 -2.91 -0.79
N LEU A 133 12.77 -3.40 -1.67
CA LEU A 133 11.32 -3.53 -1.38
C LEU A 133 11.02 -4.61 -0.34
N GLY A 134 11.97 -5.49 -0.04
CA GLY A 134 11.83 -6.54 0.97
C GLY A 134 10.66 -7.49 0.70
N LEU A 135 10.45 -7.85 -0.59
CA LEU A 135 9.35 -8.70 -1.00
C LEU A 135 9.76 -10.18 -1.03
N ASN A 136 8.87 -11.03 -0.56
CA ASN A 136 8.97 -12.47 -0.77
C ASN A 136 8.34 -12.85 -2.12
N TRP A 137 8.93 -12.35 -3.21
CA TRP A 137 8.47 -12.61 -4.57
C TRP A 137 9.44 -13.55 -5.28
N GLU A 138 8.89 -14.52 -5.97
CA GLU A 138 9.62 -15.50 -6.77
C GLU A 138 9.23 -15.33 -8.25
N HIS A 139 10.22 -15.36 -9.13
CA HIS A 139 9.98 -15.27 -10.57
C HIS A 139 9.16 -16.47 -11.05
N PRO A 140 7.93 -16.30 -11.56
CA PRO A 140 6.99 -17.38 -11.78
C PRO A 140 7.48 -18.46 -12.76
N THR A 141 8.33 -18.09 -13.72
CA THR A 141 8.91 -19.02 -14.70
C THR A 141 10.25 -19.61 -14.24
N LEU A 142 11.14 -18.76 -13.70
CA LEU A 142 12.51 -19.19 -13.34
C LEU A 142 12.57 -19.86 -11.97
N LYS A 143 11.51 -19.75 -11.16
CA LYS A 143 11.45 -20.29 -9.80
C LYS A 143 12.66 -19.87 -8.94
N LYS A 144 12.97 -18.57 -8.99
CA LYS A 144 14.08 -17.94 -8.29
C LYS A 144 13.63 -16.67 -7.60
N SER A 145 14.10 -16.47 -6.36
CA SER A 145 13.90 -15.22 -5.64
C SER A 145 14.70 -14.06 -6.27
N ILE A 146 14.35 -12.83 -5.95
CA ILE A 146 15.09 -11.63 -6.41
C ILE A 146 16.58 -11.74 -6.03
N ALA A 147 16.87 -12.20 -4.81
CA ALA A 147 18.24 -12.38 -4.33
C ALA A 147 19.02 -13.41 -5.18
N GLN A 148 18.40 -14.53 -5.53
CA GLN A 148 19.04 -15.54 -6.39
C GLN A 148 19.27 -15.02 -7.81
N LEU A 149 18.32 -14.26 -8.37
CA LEU A 149 18.49 -13.63 -9.69
C LEU A 149 19.65 -12.61 -9.65
N LEU A 150 19.73 -11.77 -8.61
CA LEU A 150 20.78 -10.79 -8.44
C LEU A 150 22.18 -11.44 -8.32
N LEU A 151 22.29 -12.55 -7.63
CA LEU A 151 23.55 -13.32 -7.51
C LEU A 151 23.98 -13.97 -8.83
N GLN A 152 23.02 -14.32 -9.70
CA GLN A 152 23.29 -15.05 -10.94
C GLN A 152 23.38 -14.15 -12.17
N THR A 153 23.04 -12.86 -12.06
CA THR A 153 23.12 -11.94 -13.19
C THR A 153 24.57 -11.76 -13.63
N GLU A 154 24.79 -11.78 -14.95
CA GLU A 154 26.08 -11.48 -15.57
C GLU A 154 26.38 -9.98 -15.67
N ASP A 155 25.39 -9.14 -15.32
CA ASP A 155 25.56 -7.68 -15.31
C ASP A 155 26.51 -7.26 -14.17
N LYS A 156 27.74 -6.90 -14.55
CA LYS A 156 28.80 -6.44 -13.65
C LYS A 156 28.88 -4.91 -13.57
N SER A 157 27.88 -4.20 -14.10
CA SER A 157 27.85 -2.74 -14.03
C SER A 157 27.95 -2.25 -12.58
N GLU A 158 28.65 -1.16 -12.39
CA GLU A 158 28.72 -0.50 -11.09
C GLU A 158 27.34 0.07 -10.75
N ILE A 159 26.89 -0.19 -9.52
CA ILE A 159 25.63 0.32 -9.01
C ILE A 159 25.87 0.96 -7.64
N LYS A 160 25.47 2.21 -7.50
CA LYS A 160 25.71 2.99 -6.29
C LYS A 160 24.41 3.59 -5.77
N ALA A 161 24.06 3.29 -4.52
CA ALA A 161 22.97 3.98 -3.85
C ALA A 161 23.35 5.45 -3.61
N VAL A 162 22.55 6.38 -4.11
CA VAL A 162 22.87 7.82 -4.08
C VAL A 162 21.87 8.63 -3.25
N HIS A 163 20.58 8.24 -3.24
CA HIS A 163 19.54 8.95 -2.50
C HIS A 163 18.54 7.96 -1.89
N SER A 164 17.88 8.39 -0.82
CA SER A 164 16.67 7.74 -0.30
C SER A 164 15.45 8.56 -0.70
N ILE A 165 14.38 7.87 -1.05
CA ILE A 165 13.06 8.47 -1.34
C ILE A 165 12.13 8.08 -0.21
N ILE A 166 11.30 9.01 0.21
CA ILE A 166 10.24 8.75 1.18
C ILE A 166 8.96 8.41 0.39
N SER A 167 8.35 7.27 0.66
CA SER A 167 7.09 6.90 0.01
C SER A 167 5.96 7.88 0.38
N PRO A 168 4.94 8.06 -0.48
CA PRO A 168 3.79 8.90 -0.13
C PRO A 168 3.09 8.47 1.16
N ILE A 169 3.07 7.17 1.47
CA ILE A 169 2.50 6.63 2.71
C ILE A 169 3.37 6.97 3.92
N GLU A 170 4.70 6.83 3.81
CA GLU A 170 5.62 7.21 4.89
C GLU A 170 5.56 8.70 5.23
N LYS A 171 5.25 9.56 4.25
CA LYS A 171 5.01 11.01 4.49
C LYS A 171 3.85 11.26 5.45
N LEU A 172 2.89 10.35 5.59
CA LEU A 172 1.77 10.47 6.53
C LEU A 172 2.20 10.24 7.98
N GLN A 173 3.37 9.65 8.21
CA GLN A 173 3.95 9.38 9.54
C GLN A 173 2.98 8.63 10.48
N LEU A 174 2.16 7.73 9.95
CA LEU A 174 1.14 7.01 10.73
C LEU A 174 1.75 6.09 11.79
N GLN A 175 2.98 5.63 11.58
CA GLN A 175 3.71 4.78 12.52
C GLN A 175 4.04 5.48 13.86
N GLN A 176 3.91 6.81 13.94
CA GLN A 176 4.03 7.54 15.23
C GLN A 176 2.86 7.25 16.19
N PHE A 177 1.75 6.69 15.68
CA PHE A 177 0.57 6.33 16.47
C PHE A 177 0.54 4.82 16.71
N ASN A 178 0.30 4.40 17.95
CA ASN A 178 0.13 2.98 18.26
C ASN A 178 -1.25 2.44 17.85
N TYR A 179 -2.25 3.34 17.80
CA TYR A 179 -3.63 3.00 17.53
C TYR A 179 -4.32 4.14 16.76
N ILE A 180 -4.98 3.80 15.66
CA ILE A 180 -5.76 4.73 14.83
C ILE A 180 -7.18 4.16 14.73
N ALA A 181 -8.18 4.93 15.19
CA ALA A 181 -9.58 4.58 15.04
C ALA A 181 -10.24 5.42 13.94
N ILE A 182 -11.03 4.77 13.09
CA ILE A 182 -11.81 5.43 12.04
C ILE A 182 -13.27 5.42 12.46
N GLU A 183 -13.80 6.58 12.74
CA GLU A 183 -15.19 6.79 13.17
C GLU A 183 -16.01 7.51 12.10
N GLY A 184 -17.31 7.28 12.12
CA GLY A 184 -18.26 7.90 11.21
C GLY A 184 -19.60 7.17 11.18
N ASN A 185 -20.56 7.71 10.45
CA ASN A 185 -21.92 7.18 10.35
C ASN A 185 -21.97 5.79 9.66
N ILE A 186 -23.08 5.10 9.82
CA ILE A 186 -23.37 3.84 9.12
C ILE A 186 -23.31 4.10 7.61
N GLY A 187 -22.60 3.22 6.87
CA GLY A 187 -22.45 3.34 5.43
C GLY A 187 -21.37 4.34 4.96
N ALA A 188 -20.65 5.03 5.87
CA ALA A 188 -19.62 6.00 5.51
C ALA A 188 -18.31 5.38 4.99
N GLY A 189 -18.21 4.04 4.93
CA GLY A 189 -17.04 3.35 4.40
C GLY A 189 -15.90 3.13 5.40
N LYS A 190 -16.16 3.23 6.72
CA LYS A 190 -15.16 3.03 7.79
C LYS A 190 -14.38 1.74 7.62
N THR A 191 -15.06 0.62 7.55
CA THR A 191 -14.44 -0.71 7.41
C THR A 191 -13.59 -0.81 6.14
N THR A 192 -14.06 -0.26 5.03
CA THR A 192 -13.30 -0.23 3.77
C THR A 192 -12.01 0.58 3.92
N LEU A 193 -12.10 1.77 4.55
CA LEU A 193 -10.95 2.62 4.77
C LEU A 193 -9.96 2.00 5.76
N SER A 194 -10.45 1.44 6.88
CA SER A 194 -9.61 0.77 7.89
C SER A 194 -8.87 -0.43 7.29
N THR A 195 -9.57 -1.27 6.51
CA THR A 195 -8.97 -2.42 5.83
C THR A 195 -7.85 -1.97 4.88
N LYS A 196 -8.17 -0.99 4.03
CA LYS A 196 -7.19 -0.48 3.07
C LYS A 196 -5.98 0.15 3.74
N LEU A 197 -6.19 0.94 4.78
CA LEU A 197 -5.11 1.58 5.54
C LEU A 197 -4.22 0.54 6.23
N ALA A 198 -4.83 -0.51 6.82
CA ALA A 198 -4.09 -1.59 7.46
C ALA A 198 -3.24 -2.39 6.45
N GLU A 199 -3.78 -2.65 5.25
CA GLU A 199 -3.05 -3.34 4.16
C GLU A 199 -1.89 -2.50 3.62
N ASP A 200 -2.15 -1.20 3.34
CA ASP A 200 -1.16 -0.32 2.71
C ASP A 200 -0.05 0.13 3.69
N CYS A 201 -0.32 0.15 5.00
CA CYS A 201 0.60 0.66 6.03
C CYS A 201 1.14 -0.40 6.99
N ASN A 202 1.00 -1.68 6.67
CA ASN A 202 1.43 -2.80 7.52
C ASN A 202 0.85 -2.77 8.96
N ALA A 203 -0.40 -2.28 9.12
CA ALA A 203 -1.03 -2.23 10.44
C ALA A 203 -1.86 -3.48 10.75
N LYS A 204 -2.09 -3.75 12.04
CA LYS A 204 -3.04 -4.76 12.49
C LYS A 204 -4.45 -4.19 12.33
N LEU A 205 -5.33 -4.92 11.62
CA LEU A 205 -6.72 -4.53 11.44
C LEU A 205 -7.58 -5.07 12.58
N VAL A 206 -8.37 -4.18 13.19
CA VAL A 206 -9.39 -4.53 14.20
C VAL A 206 -10.74 -4.01 13.73
N LEU A 207 -11.66 -4.92 13.42
CA LEU A 207 -13.01 -4.57 12.97
C LEU A 207 -14.03 -4.79 14.08
N GLU A 208 -15.00 -3.87 14.20
CA GLU A 208 -16.11 -4.03 15.14
C GLU A 208 -16.86 -5.34 14.87
N ARG A 209 -16.99 -6.20 15.87
CA ARG A 209 -17.76 -7.43 15.78
C ARG A 209 -19.23 -7.09 16.03
N PHE A 210 -20.07 -7.41 15.07
CA PHE A 210 -21.51 -7.33 15.24
C PHE A 210 -22.00 -8.67 15.79
N ALA A 211 -21.97 -8.82 17.11
CA ALA A 211 -22.65 -9.95 17.73
C ALA A 211 -24.17 -9.76 17.66
N ASP A 212 -24.94 -10.83 17.47
CA ASP A 212 -26.39 -10.82 17.59
C ASP A 212 -26.76 -10.44 19.03
N ASN A 213 -27.01 -9.16 19.26
CA ASN A 213 -27.30 -8.66 20.59
C ASN A 213 -28.77 -8.96 20.96
N PRO A 214 -29.04 -9.79 21.98
CA PRO A 214 -30.39 -10.20 22.33
C PRO A 214 -31.26 -9.05 22.85
N PHE A 215 -30.67 -7.92 23.24
CA PHE A 215 -31.39 -6.75 23.72
C PHE A 215 -31.78 -5.80 22.59
N LEU A 216 -31.11 -5.83 21.43
CA LEU A 216 -31.36 -4.90 20.33
C LEU A 216 -32.81 -4.98 19.79
N PRO A 217 -33.41 -6.15 19.53
CA PRO A 217 -34.83 -6.26 19.12
C PRO A 217 -35.80 -5.82 20.21
N LYS A 218 -35.42 -6.00 21.49
CA LYS A 218 -36.25 -5.59 22.64
C LYS A 218 -36.20 -4.07 22.83
N PHE A 219 -35.05 -3.45 22.65
CA PHE A 219 -34.86 -2.02 22.71
C PHE A 219 -35.74 -1.26 21.71
N TYR A 220 -35.87 -1.77 20.47
CA TYR A 220 -36.77 -1.15 19.49
C TYR A 220 -38.24 -1.24 19.86
N LYS A 221 -38.62 -2.16 20.75
CA LYS A 221 -39.99 -2.28 21.23
C LYS A 221 -40.29 -1.46 22.49
N ASP A 222 -39.27 -1.32 23.38
CA ASP A 222 -39.38 -0.61 24.65
C ASP A 222 -38.02 -0.06 25.03
N GLN A 223 -37.74 1.16 24.55
CA GLN A 223 -36.46 1.80 24.73
C GLN A 223 -36.14 2.10 26.20
N SER A 224 -37.12 2.59 26.95
CA SER A 224 -36.92 2.97 28.34
C SER A 224 -36.52 1.78 29.23
N ARG A 225 -37.01 0.59 28.93
CA ARG A 225 -36.70 -0.63 29.70
C ARG A 225 -35.39 -1.29 29.28
N TYR A 226 -35.04 -1.22 28.00
CA TYR A 226 -33.92 -2.01 27.46
C TYR A 226 -32.70 -1.18 27.05
N ALA A 227 -32.71 0.14 27.22
CA ALA A 227 -31.57 0.98 26.90
C ALA A 227 -30.32 0.60 27.70
N PHE A 228 -30.44 0.56 29.03
CA PHE A 228 -29.29 0.26 29.90
C PHE A 228 -28.73 -1.16 29.68
N PRO A 229 -29.50 -2.25 29.64
CA PRO A 229 -28.99 -3.57 29.31
C PRO A 229 -28.34 -3.65 27.93
N LEU A 230 -28.88 -2.94 26.94
CA LEU A 230 -28.32 -2.90 25.59
C LEU A 230 -26.94 -2.24 25.57
N GLU A 231 -26.84 -1.02 26.13
CA GLU A 231 -25.58 -0.27 26.15
C GLU A 231 -24.49 -0.98 26.96
N MET A 232 -24.85 -1.58 28.11
CA MET A 232 -23.91 -2.39 28.92
C MET A 232 -23.43 -3.63 28.15
N SER A 233 -24.30 -4.27 27.42
CA SER A 233 -23.95 -5.42 26.58
C SER A 233 -22.95 -5.01 25.47
N PHE A 234 -23.21 -3.92 24.78
CA PHE A 234 -22.27 -3.41 23.76
C PHE A 234 -20.93 -2.98 24.36
N LEU A 235 -20.92 -2.36 25.54
CA LEU A 235 -19.68 -1.99 26.22
C LEU A 235 -18.84 -3.24 26.58
N ALA A 236 -19.51 -4.26 27.15
CA ALA A 236 -18.85 -5.50 27.53
C ALA A 236 -18.25 -6.22 26.30
N ASP A 237 -19.02 -6.33 25.22
CA ASP A 237 -18.56 -6.97 23.98
C ASP A 237 -17.37 -6.22 23.38
N ARG A 238 -17.40 -4.88 23.30
CA ARG A 238 -16.30 -4.06 22.79
C ARG A 238 -15.06 -4.14 23.67
N TYR A 239 -15.25 -4.12 24.99
CA TYR A 239 -14.14 -4.26 25.94
C TYR A 239 -13.44 -5.61 25.79
N GLN A 240 -14.25 -6.70 25.76
CA GLN A 240 -13.71 -8.04 25.56
C GLN A 240 -12.96 -8.15 24.23
N GLN A 241 -13.56 -7.67 23.16
CA GLN A 241 -12.94 -7.71 21.85
C GLN A 241 -11.62 -6.92 21.81
N LEU A 242 -11.62 -5.70 22.35
CA LEU A 242 -10.40 -4.87 22.38
C LEU A 242 -9.30 -5.52 23.22
N SER A 243 -9.68 -6.12 24.36
CA SER A 243 -8.75 -6.86 25.23
C SER A 243 -8.12 -8.05 24.51
N ASP A 244 -8.93 -8.85 23.81
CA ASP A 244 -8.49 -10.02 23.04
C ASP A 244 -7.56 -9.58 21.89
N ASP A 245 -7.96 -8.57 21.13
CA ASP A 245 -7.22 -8.11 19.96
C ASP A 245 -5.89 -7.41 20.33
N LEU A 246 -5.84 -6.67 21.45
CA LEU A 246 -4.62 -6.06 21.95
C LEU A 246 -3.67 -7.08 22.61
N ALA A 247 -4.22 -8.10 23.29
CA ALA A 247 -3.40 -9.17 23.86
C ALA A 247 -2.67 -10.01 22.79
N GLN A 248 -3.21 -10.07 21.58
CA GLN A 248 -2.64 -10.77 20.42
C GLN A 248 -1.91 -9.81 19.49
N PHE A 249 -1.14 -8.85 20.03
CA PHE A 249 -0.38 -7.93 19.19
C PHE A 249 0.60 -8.71 18.31
N ASP A 250 0.46 -8.54 16.99
CA ASP A 250 1.37 -9.15 16.03
C ASP A 250 2.68 -8.34 15.99
N LEU A 251 3.78 -8.98 16.40
CA LEU A 251 5.13 -8.38 16.43
C LEU A 251 5.61 -7.90 15.04
N PHE A 252 4.96 -8.34 13.96
CA PHE A 252 5.28 -7.94 12.60
C PHE A 252 4.43 -6.78 12.08
N LYS A 253 3.58 -6.17 12.94
CA LYS A 253 2.75 -5.03 12.61
C LYS A 253 3.24 -3.77 13.32
N ASP A 254 3.20 -2.65 12.59
CA ASP A 254 3.76 -1.39 13.08
C ASP A 254 2.82 -0.68 14.07
N PHE A 255 1.50 -0.77 13.86
CA PHE A 255 0.46 -0.17 14.70
C PHE A 255 -0.90 -0.86 14.46
N VAL A 256 -1.95 -0.39 15.15
CA VAL A 256 -3.32 -0.91 15.02
C VAL A 256 -4.19 0.11 14.27
N VAL A 257 -5.00 -0.37 13.34
CA VAL A 257 -6.09 0.39 12.71
C VAL A 257 -7.41 -0.29 13.03
N ALA A 258 -8.36 0.46 13.59
CA ALA A 258 -9.69 -0.04 13.92
C ALA A 258 -10.78 0.76 13.21
N ASP A 259 -11.91 0.12 12.90
CA ASP A 259 -13.09 0.80 12.35
C ASP A 259 -14.09 1.25 13.44
N TYR A 260 -13.66 1.21 14.69
CA TYR A 260 -14.39 1.74 15.86
C TYR A 260 -13.43 2.12 17.00
N HIS A 261 -13.94 2.92 17.92
CA HIS A 261 -13.30 3.21 19.20
C HIS A 261 -14.28 2.98 20.36
N ILE A 262 -13.77 2.53 21.51
CA ILE A 262 -14.61 2.22 22.68
C ILE A 262 -15.43 3.45 23.18
N PHE A 263 -14.94 4.66 22.97
CA PHE A 263 -15.66 5.89 23.30
C PHE A 263 -16.97 6.08 22.55
N LYS A 264 -17.19 5.36 21.44
CA LYS A 264 -18.49 5.26 20.77
C LYS A 264 -19.58 4.83 21.74
N SER A 265 -19.28 3.90 22.66
CA SER A 265 -20.20 3.46 23.69
C SER A 265 -20.65 4.59 24.61
N LEU A 266 -19.75 5.49 25.01
CA LEU A 266 -20.13 6.66 25.83
C LEU A 266 -21.04 7.65 25.08
N ILE A 267 -20.81 7.82 23.77
CA ILE A 267 -21.64 8.73 22.95
C ILE A 267 -23.06 8.19 22.84
N PHE A 268 -23.22 6.91 22.54
CA PHE A 268 -24.54 6.26 22.44
C PHE A 268 -25.24 6.23 23.79
N ALA A 269 -24.55 5.79 24.85
CA ALA A 269 -25.10 5.75 26.21
C ALA A 269 -25.61 7.12 26.68
N LYS A 270 -24.91 8.22 26.32
CA LYS A 270 -25.34 9.56 26.66
C LYS A 270 -26.65 9.97 26.02
N VAL A 271 -26.97 9.40 24.84
CA VAL A 271 -28.20 9.73 24.09
C VAL A 271 -29.34 8.82 24.48
N THR A 272 -29.06 7.57 24.85
CA THR A 272 -30.07 6.53 25.07
C THR A 272 -30.46 6.33 26.52
N LEU A 273 -29.55 6.62 27.47
CA LEU A 273 -29.75 6.37 28.90
C LEU A 273 -30.32 7.58 29.64
N GLN A 274 -31.06 7.31 30.73
CA GLN A 274 -31.44 8.30 31.70
C GLN A 274 -30.21 8.79 32.49
N GLU A 275 -30.28 9.94 33.11
CA GLU A 275 -29.14 10.59 33.76
C GLU A 275 -28.48 9.68 34.83
N ASP A 276 -29.27 9.00 35.64
CA ASP A 276 -28.80 8.13 36.69
C ASP A 276 -28.12 6.89 36.11
N GLU A 277 -28.73 6.30 35.08
CA GLU A 277 -28.16 5.14 34.36
C GLU A 277 -26.85 5.53 33.66
N PHE A 278 -26.80 6.70 33.02
CA PHE A 278 -25.59 7.17 32.37
C PHE A 278 -24.47 7.49 33.38
N ARG A 279 -24.82 7.95 34.59
CA ARG A 279 -23.86 8.13 35.67
C ARG A 279 -23.23 6.81 36.09
N LEU A 280 -24.07 5.77 36.28
CA LEU A 280 -23.63 4.42 36.60
C LEU A 280 -22.80 3.80 35.46
N TYR A 281 -23.18 4.02 34.21
CA TYR A 281 -22.47 3.53 33.05
C TYR A 281 -21.01 4.04 32.93
N LYS A 282 -20.73 5.23 33.45
CA LYS A 282 -19.39 5.84 33.43
C LYS A 282 -18.45 5.35 34.55
N THR A 283 -18.97 4.69 35.59
CA THR A 283 -18.17 4.16 36.70
C THR A 283 -17.55 2.82 36.34
#